data_98dbaac226ec1818c00ecf16d8225359
#
_entry.id   98dbaac226ec1818c00ecf16d8225359
#
_cell.length_a   1.000
_cell.length_b   1.000
_cell.length_c   1.000
_cell.angle_alpha   90.00
_cell.angle_beta   90.00
_cell.angle_gamma   90.00
#
_symmetry.space_group_name_H-M   'P 1'
#
loop_
_entity.id
_entity.type
_entity.pdbx_description
1 polymer ?
#
loop_
_entity_poly.entity_id
_entity_poly.type
_entity_poly.pdbx_seq_one_letter_code
_entity_poly.pdbx_strand_id
1 'polypeptide(L)'
;MLGLDTNVLVRLLIEDDASQTRRARKLVDTAIAEQETVLVSLSVLLETEWVLRSRYEVPPETILGLFRAALEARELAFEDEAAVEEALFNWQDSQSGFSDCLIVAHHRQLGCRSTATFDVYAARLPGAFKA
;
A
#
# COMPACT_ATOMS: atom_id res chain seq x y z
N MET A 1 -9.98 -16.61 -3.75
CA MET A 1 -9.15 -15.40 -3.55
C MET A 1 -7.98 -15.74 -2.65
N LEU A 2 -6.77 -15.35 -3.06
CA LEU A 2 -5.55 -15.61 -2.31
C LEU A 2 -5.05 -14.30 -1.70
N GLY A 3 -4.95 -14.23 -0.38
CA GLY A 3 -4.38 -13.06 0.29
C GLY A 3 -2.87 -13.20 0.44
N LEU A 4 -2.13 -12.12 0.21
CA LEU A 4 -0.69 -12.10 0.42
C LEU A 4 -0.38 -11.55 1.81
N ASP A 5 0.52 -12.21 2.53
CA ASP A 5 1.10 -11.63 3.74
C ASP A 5 2.20 -10.65 3.35
N THR A 6 2.56 -9.78 4.28
CA THR A 6 3.54 -8.72 4.08
C THR A 6 4.85 -9.22 3.50
N ASN A 7 5.41 -10.30 4.04
CA ASN A 7 6.70 -10.81 3.56
C ASN A 7 6.65 -11.28 2.11
N VAL A 8 5.52 -11.81 1.66
CA VAL A 8 5.35 -12.22 0.27
C VAL A 8 5.32 -10.98 -0.63
N LEU A 9 4.55 -9.96 -0.25
CA LEU A 9 4.49 -8.72 -1.03
C LEU A 9 5.86 -8.05 -1.10
N VAL A 10 6.59 -7.98 0.03
CA VAL A 10 7.95 -7.42 0.05
C VAL A 10 8.86 -8.14 -0.94
N ARG A 11 8.80 -9.47 -1.02
CA ARG A 11 9.63 -10.24 -1.96
C ARG A 11 9.27 -9.99 -3.42
N LEU A 12 8.01 -9.66 -3.70
CA LEU A 12 7.60 -9.28 -5.05
C LEU A 12 8.07 -7.87 -5.41
N LEU A 13 8.15 -6.97 -4.44
CA LEU A 13 8.57 -5.58 -4.66
C LEU A 13 10.08 -5.40 -4.64
N ILE A 14 10.77 -6.11 -3.74
CA ILE A 14 12.22 -6.06 -3.59
C ILE A 14 12.77 -7.47 -3.77
N GLU A 15 13.53 -7.68 -4.82
CA GLU A 15 14.07 -8.99 -5.18
C GLU A 15 15.44 -9.22 -4.54
N ASP A 16 15.51 -9.10 -3.20
CA ASP A 16 16.75 -9.22 -2.44
C ASP A 16 17.06 -10.65 -1.99
N ASP A 17 16.09 -11.57 -2.09
CA ASP A 17 16.25 -12.99 -1.78
C ASP A 17 15.76 -13.79 -2.98
N ALA A 18 16.70 -14.30 -3.79
CA ALA A 18 16.35 -14.98 -5.03
C ALA A 18 15.43 -16.19 -4.84
N SER A 19 15.65 -16.98 -3.79
CA SER A 19 14.83 -18.16 -3.52
C SER A 19 13.39 -17.77 -3.12
N GLN A 20 13.24 -16.83 -2.20
CA GLN A 20 11.92 -16.38 -1.76
C GLN A 20 11.19 -15.63 -2.86
N THR A 21 11.91 -14.82 -3.65
CA THR A 21 11.31 -14.12 -4.79
C THR A 21 10.73 -15.11 -5.81
N ARG A 22 11.48 -16.17 -6.14
CA ARG A 22 10.98 -17.21 -7.05
C ARG A 22 9.73 -17.90 -6.50
N ARG A 23 9.72 -18.20 -5.19
CA ARG A 23 8.56 -18.84 -4.54
C ARG A 23 7.34 -17.93 -4.54
N ALA A 24 7.55 -16.64 -4.22
CA ALA A 24 6.47 -15.65 -4.25
C ALA A 24 5.91 -15.49 -5.66
N ARG A 25 6.79 -15.38 -6.66
CA ARG A 25 6.37 -15.24 -8.06
C ARG A 25 5.62 -16.48 -8.55
N LYS A 26 6.10 -17.66 -8.22
CA LYS A 26 5.42 -18.91 -8.58
C LYS A 26 4.04 -19.00 -7.97
N LEU A 27 3.90 -18.54 -6.73
CA LEU A 27 2.61 -18.56 -6.03
C LEU A 27 1.59 -17.67 -6.74
N VAL A 28 2.00 -16.47 -7.13
CA VAL A 28 1.15 -15.55 -7.88
C VAL A 28 0.81 -16.12 -9.26
N ASP A 29 1.81 -16.64 -9.98
CA ASP A 29 1.60 -17.21 -11.31
C ASP A 29 0.63 -18.40 -11.28
N THR A 30 0.73 -19.25 -10.25
CA THR A 30 -0.18 -20.37 -10.07
C THR A 30 -1.60 -19.88 -9.81
N ALA A 31 -1.77 -18.88 -8.95
CA ALA A 31 -3.08 -18.33 -8.66
C ALA A 31 -3.72 -17.76 -9.93
N ILE A 32 -2.95 -17.02 -10.75
CA ILE A 32 -3.44 -16.47 -12.02
C ILE A 32 -3.83 -17.57 -12.98
N ALA A 33 -3.02 -18.62 -13.10
CA ALA A 33 -3.32 -19.76 -13.97
C ALA A 33 -4.63 -20.45 -13.57
N GLU A 34 -4.94 -20.44 -12.28
CA GLU A 34 -6.18 -21.00 -11.75
C GLU A 34 -7.32 -20.00 -11.69
N GLN A 35 -7.13 -18.82 -12.28
CA GLN A 35 -8.12 -17.72 -12.32
C GLN A 35 -8.51 -17.25 -10.91
N GLU A 36 -7.58 -17.34 -9.97
CA GLU A 36 -7.78 -16.87 -8.60
C GLU A 36 -7.29 -15.44 -8.44
N THR A 37 -8.09 -14.61 -7.77
CA THR A 37 -7.70 -13.23 -7.45
C THR A 37 -6.64 -13.23 -6.35
N VAL A 38 -5.58 -12.44 -6.54
CA VAL A 38 -4.52 -12.25 -5.54
C VAL A 38 -4.74 -10.89 -4.88
N LEU A 39 -5.02 -10.91 -3.57
CA LEU A 39 -5.42 -9.72 -2.82
C LEU A 39 -4.29 -9.16 -1.97
N VAL A 40 -4.12 -7.84 -2.06
CA VAL A 40 -3.33 -7.05 -1.13
C VAL A 40 -4.30 -6.26 -0.25
N SER A 41 -4.36 -6.59 1.03
CA SER A 41 -5.23 -5.88 1.98
C SER A 41 -4.59 -4.55 2.41
N LEU A 42 -5.41 -3.64 2.94
CA LEU A 42 -4.89 -2.35 3.43
C LEU A 42 -3.92 -2.54 4.59
N SER A 43 -4.19 -3.49 5.48
CA SER A 43 -3.29 -3.77 6.60
C SER A 43 -1.93 -4.27 6.13
N VAL A 44 -1.90 -5.13 5.12
CA VAL A 44 -0.65 -5.60 4.52
C VAL A 44 0.10 -4.46 3.84
N LEU A 45 -0.62 -3.59 3.14
CA LEU A 45 0.02 -2.45 2.46
C LEU A 45 0.65 -1.48 3.47
N LEU A 46 -0.04 -1.19 4.57
CA LEU A 46 0.50 -0.34 5.65
C LEU A 46 1.76 -0.96 6.26
N GLU A 47 1.73 -2.24 6.58
CA GLU A 47 2.88 -2.93 7.14
C GLU A 47 4.03 -2.99 6.13
N THR A 48 3.72 -3.19 4.85
CA THR A 48 4.73 -3.23 3.80
C THR A 48 5.49 -1.90 3.70
N GLU A 49 4.79 -0.77 3.73
CA GLU A 49 5.45 0.54 3.73
C GLU A 49 6.38 0.68 4.92
N TRP A 50 5.91 0.30 6.11
CA TRP A 50 6.71 0.36 7.32
C TRP A 50 7.96 -0.51 7.23
N VAL A 51 7.84 -1.75 6.73
CA VAL A 51 8.96 -2.68 6.57
C VAL A 51 9.98 -2.13 5.57
N LEU A 52 9.52 -1.66 4.42
CA LEU A 52 10.40 -1.10 3.40
C LEU A 52 11.18 0.11 3.92
N ARG A 53 10.52 0.98 4.64
CA ARG A 53 11.12 2.20 5.17
C ARG A 53 12.04 1.91 6.36
N SER A 54 11.59 1.10 7.32
CA SER A 54 12.31 0.92 8.59
C SER A 54 13.37 -0.17 8.54
N ARG A 55 13.16 -1.25 7.80
CA ARG A 55 14.11 -2.38 7.74
C ARG A 55 15.01 -2.34 6.53
N TYR A 56 14.49 -1.92 5.38
CA TYR A 56 15.26 -1.87 4.14
C TYR A 56 15.75 -0.47 3.81
N GLU A 57 15.35 0.53 4.61
CA GLU A 57 15.74 1.93 4.43
C GLU A 57 15.45 2.44 3.01
N VAL A 58 14.36 1.98 2.42
CA VAL A 58 13.93 2.43 1.09
C VAL A 58 13.38 3.84 1.20
N PRO A 59 13.84 4.78 0.37
CA PRO A 59 13.33 6.15 0.41
C PRO A 59 11.84 6.24 0.06
N PRO A 60 11.12 7.22 0.62
CA PRO A 60 9.67 7.35 0.37
C PRO A 60 9.30 7.44 -1.11
N GLU A 61 10.05 8.17 -1.91
CA GLU A 61 9.78 8.31 -3.35
C GLU A 61 9.94 6.98 -4.09
N THR A 62 10.84 6.12 -3.63
CA THR A 62 11.01 4.78 -4.20
C THR A 62 9.84 3.88 -3.81
N ILE A 63 9.40 3.94 -2.55
CA ILE A 63 8.23 3.17 -2.10
C ILE A 63 6.99 3.61 -2.89
N LEU A 64 6.80 4.92 -3.06
CA LEU A 64 5.71 5.45 -3.87
C LEU A 64 5.70 4.85 -5.28
N GLY A 65 6.86 4.79 -5.92
CA GLY A 65 6.99 4.20 -7.25
C GLY A 65 6.67 2.71 -7.28
N LEU A 66 7.13 1.96 -6.25
CA LEU A 66 6.83 0.53 -6.13
C LEU A 66 5.33 0.29 -5.97
N PHE A 67 4.66 1.09 -5.13
CA PHE A 67 3.22 0.93 -4.92
C PHE A 67 2.41 1.32 -6.15
N ARG A 68 2.83 2.36 -6.88
CA ARG A 68 2.18 2.72 -8.15
C ARG A 68 2.30 1.59 -9.18
N ALA A 69 3.48 0.99 -9.29
CA ALA A 69 3.68 -0.13 -10.20
C ALA A 69 2.82 -1.33 -9.79
N ALA A 70 2.70 -1.60 -8.48
CA ALA A 70 1.86 -2.68 -7.98
C ALA A 70 0.38 -2.45 -8.30
N LEU A 71 -0.11 -1.20 -8.21
CA LEU A 71 -1.49 -0.86 -8.58
C LEU A 71 -1.76 -1.11 -10.06
N GLU A 72 -0.77 -0.91 -10.92
CA GLU A 72 -0.90 -1.14 -12.36
C GLU A 72 -0.76 -2.61 -12.74
N ALA A 73 -0.22 -3.44 -11.84
CA ALA A 73 -0.03 -4.86 -12.10
C ALA A 73 -1.38 -5.57 -12.08
N ARG A 74 -1.73 -6.21 -13.18
CA ARG A 74 -3.05 -6.87 -13.35
C ARG A 74 -3.21 -8.07 -12.44
N GLU A 75 -2.10 -8.69 -12.02
CA GLU A 75 -2.11 -9.86 -11.15
C GLU A 75 -2.55 -9.55 -9.71
N LEU A 76 -2.49 -8.30 -9.29
CA LEU A 76 -2.80 -7.92 -7.91
C LEU A 76 -4.11 -7.14 -7.84
N ALA A 77 -4.96 -7.50 -6.91
CA ALA A 77 -6.15 -6.74 -6.57
C ALA A 77 -5.92 -6.10 -5.19
N PHE A 78 -6.33 -4.85 -5.05
CA PHE A 78 -6.16 -4.12 -3.79
C PHE A 78 -7.49 -3.96 -3.10
N GLU A 79 -7.51 -4.19 -1.80
CA GLU A 79 -8.64 -3.78 -0.97
C GLU A 79 -8.72 -2.26 -1.05
N ASP A 80 -9.88 -1.74 -1.45
CA ASP A 80 -10.13 -0.30 -1.58
C ASP A 80 -9.07 0.40 -2.47
N GLU A 81 -9.02 0.00 -3.74
CA GLU A 81 -8.07 0.55 -4.71
C GLU A 81 -8.17 2.07 -4.82
N ALA A 82 -9.39 2.63 -4.76
CA ALA A 82 -9.60 4.08 -4.83
C ALA A 82 -8.92 4.81 -3.67
N ALA A 83 -8.97 4.25 -2.46
CA ALA A 83 -8.29 4.83 -1.31
C ALA A 83 -6.77 4.77 -1.47
N VAL A 84 -6.25 3.68 -2.02
CA VAL A 84 -4.80 3.55 -2.25
C VAL A 84 -4.34 4.59 -3.28
N GLU A 85 -5.07 4.74 -4.38
CA GLU A 85 -4.73 5.74 -5.40
C GLU A 85 -4.74 7.16 -4.83
N GLU A 86 -5.78 7.52 -4.07
CA GLU A 86 -5.86 8.83 -3.44
C GLU A 86 -4.73 9.04 -2.43
N ALA A 87 -4.41 8.02 -1.64
CA ALA A 87 -3.33 8.09 -0.65
C ALA A 87 -1.99 8.35 -1.32
N LEU A 88 -1.67 7.65 -2.40
CA LEU A 88 -0.42 7.84 -3.12
C LEU A 88 -0.34 9.23 -3.74
N PHE A 89 -1.43 9.72 -4.31
CA PHE A 89 -1.50 11.05 -4.88
C PHE A 89 -1.22 12.13 -3.82
N ASN A 90 -1.84 12.02 -2.64
CA ASN A 90 -1.66 12.99 -1.56
C ASN A 90 -0.29 12.87 -0.88
N TRP A 91 0.23 11.65 -0.77
CA TRP A 91 1.53 11.41 -0.13
C TRP A 91 2.66 12.09 -0.89
N GLN A 92 2.58 12.13 -2.20
CA GLN A 92 3.60 12.70 -3.06
C GLN A 92 3.98 14.13 -2.67
N ASP A 93 2.99 14.97 -2.31
CA ASP A 93 3.17 16.37 -2.01
C ASP A 93 2.97 16.72 -0.53
N SER A 94 2.86 15.72 0.33
CA SER A 94 2.55 15.88 1.74
C SER A 94 3.81 15.74 2.61
N GLN A 95 3.80 16.43 3.74
CA GLN A 95 4.78 16.22 4.82
C GLN A 95 4.31 15.12 5.78
N SER A 96 3.13 14.56 5.54
CA SER A 96 2.58 13.46 6.33
C SER A 96 3.07 12.12 5.78
N GLY A 97 3.05 11.08 6.61
CA GLY A 97 3.44 9.73 6.18
C GLY A 97 2.36 9.04 5.36
N PHE A 98 2.73 7.95 4.71
CA PHE A 98 1.80 7.16 3.92
C PHE A 98 0.61 6.67 4.74
N SER A 99 0.85 6.22 5.98
CA SER A 99 -0.24 5.72 6.83
C SER A 99 -1.31 6.76 7.07
N ASP A 100 -0.92 8.01 7.33
CA ASP A 100 -1.90 9.10 7.51
C ASP A 100 -2.69 9.34 6.24
N CYS A 101 -2.02 9.37 5.10
CA CYS A 101 -2.67 9.56 3.80
C CYS A 101 -3.68 8.44 3.52
N LEU A 102 -3.32 7.19 3.82
CA LEU A 102 -4.20 6.05 3.58
C LEU A 102 -5.39 6.04 4.54
N ILE A 103 -5.17 6.36 5.82
CA ILE A 103 -6.25 6.43 6.80
C ILE A 103 -7.30 7.45 6.36
N VAL A 104 -6.88 8.66 5.99
CA VAL A 104 -7.80 9.70 5.56
C VAL A 104 -8.55 9.30 4.28
N ALA A 105 -7.83 8.77 3.29
CA ALA A 105 -8.43 8.33 2.04
C ALA A 105 -9.43 7.19 2.26
N HIS A 106 -9.09 6.23 3.10
CA HIS A 106 -9.96 5.11 3.43
C HIS A 106 -11.24 5.58 4.14
N HIS A 107 -11.11 6.52 5.08
CA HIS A 107 -12.27 7.11 5.76
C HIS A 107 -13.22 7.77 4.76
N ARG A 108 -12.69 8.46 3.76
CA ARG A 108 -13.51 9.07 2.72
C ARG A 108 -14.29 8.01 1.94
N GLN A 109 -13.66 6.91 1.58
CA GLN A 109 -14.33 5.81 0.86
C GLN A 109 -15.40 5.16 1.73
N LEU A 110 -15.20 5.15 3.05
CA LEU A 110 -16.20 4.62 3.98
C LEU A 110 -17.36 5.59 4.24
N GLY A 111 -17.32 6.81 3.70
CA GLY A 111 -18.38 7.79 3.84
C GLY A 111 -18.20 8.73 5.02
N CYS A 112 -17.03 8.77 5.65
CA CYS A 112 -16.78 9.74 6.71
C CYS A 112 -16.72 11.15 6.12
N ARG A 113 -17.38 12.11 6.78
CA ARG A 113 -17.34 13.52 6.32
C ARG A 113 -15.95 14.11 6.43
N SER A 114 -15.16 13.66 7.42
CA SER A 114 -13.78 14.10 7.61
C SER A 114 -13.09 13.20 8.63
N THR A 115 -11.76 13.31 8.72
CA THR A 115 -10.94 12.61 9.70
C THR A 115 -10.37 13.59 10.70
N ALA A 116 -10.62 13.36 11.99
CA ALA A 116 -10.08 14.17 13.07
C ALA A 116 -8.69 13.64 13.45
N THR A 117 -7.73 14.52 13.58
CA THR A 117 -6.36 14.15 13.95
C THR A 117 -5.72 15.21 14.82
N PHE A 118 -4.82 14.82 15.72
CA PHE A 118 -3.97 15.76 16.46
C PHE A 118 -2.68 16.09 15.73
N ASP A 119 -2.34 15.34 14.69
CA ASP A 119 -1.11 15.56 13.94
C ASP A 119 -1.25 16.79 13.03
N VAL A 120 -0.29 17.72 13.14
CA VAL A 120 -0.34 18.98 12.41
C VAL A 120 -0.28 18.78 10.90
N TYR A 121 0.56 17.86 10.44
CA TYR A 121 0.71 17.61 9.00
C TYR A 121 -0.47 16.81 8.43
N ALA A 122 -0.92 15.80 9.16
CA ALA A 122 -2.08 15.01 8.74
C ALA A 122 -3.34 15.87 8.64
N ALA A 123 -3.49 16.86 9.51
CA ALA A 123 -4.64 17.77 9.50
C ALA A 123 -4.71 18.61 8.21
N ARG A 124 -3.62 18.74 7.47
CA ARG A 124 -3.56 19.48 6.20
C ARG A 124 -3.99 18.63 5.01
N LEU A 125 -4.14 17.32 5.19
CA LEU A 125 -4.58 16.44 4.11
C LEU A 125 -6.03 16.75 3.74
N PRO A 126 -6.39 16.64 2.44
CA PRO A 126 -7.78 16.77 2.03
C PRO A 126 -8.66 15.75 2.77
N GLY A 127 -9.71 16.24 3.43
CA GLY A 127 -10.61 15.38 4.20
C GLY A 127 -10.19 15.20 5.66
N ALA A 128 -9.20 15.92 6.15
CA ALA A 128 -8.77 15.87 7.55
C ALA A 128 -8.90 17.25 8.20
N PHE A 129 -8.98 17.29 9.53
CA PHE A 129 -8.95 18.52 10.30
C PHE A 129 -8.31 18.30 11.66
N LYS A 130 -7.79 19.36 12.24
CA LYS A 130 -7.15 19.30 13.56
C LYS A 130 -8.20 19.17 14.65
N ALA A 131 -8.10 18.10 15.42
CA ALA A 131 -9.01 17.85 16.54
C ALA A 131 -8.78 18.85 17.70
#